data_1d19c84a4a2387a4380a9a9828879f26
#
_entry.id   1d19c84a4a2387a4380a9a9828879f26
#
_cell.length_a   1.000
_cell.length_b   1.000
_cell.length_c   1.000
_cell.angle_alpha   90.00
_cell.angle_beta   90.00
_cell.angle_gamma   90.00
#
_symmetry.space_group_name_H-M   'P 1'
#
loop_
_entity.id
_entity.type
_entity.pdbx_description
1 polymer ?
#
loop_
_entity_poly.entity_id
_entity_poly.type
_entity_poly.pdbx_seq_one_letter_code
_entity_poly.pdbx_strand_id
1 'polypeptide(L)'
;MEAWVFTCSDSPLEHWLDGFETRFDAWEEGGVTGIVVGRMAFRQDDGSTIPAYAPDPEVYKALGAEVPAPSPRDLQKEKKLQAMLDNAAARGWRILIFSGVGSTAHVQDQMNTFPQVHGVIADGPGENHYELAFHHGGELLELRPGEEARFGQIGAEIDRLHRGIDHLRQRLHNLTPELVRYHADGGMLGSLLLFDINEDVLYWLRQRQKRARFDWQYMRNQVDAVDRKVELGGIPRAVTWSSLTGQNYHQMAEYFDYIFPKHYFWHRGMDGMYGTISRWVKRLRKWNPTLTEADCFAVVKALLGIELPGINSLMDMEMGFPDEFFSKVVYNETKRALAAVGDPDKVIAWVSTGRSPHGGDQMQARDLHGILSASQQAGLKRFLYHPEPDFGAAEWTIISSLCGKQWDEDPNGYWPTETDKPGFWDGERAEPAEGRI
;
A
#
# COMPACT_ATOMS: atom_id res chain seq x y z
N MET A 1 -3.30 -18.54 -8.18
CA MET A 1 -3.57 -17.47 -7.17
C MET A 1 -4.98 -16.94 -7.34
N GLU A 2 -5.50 -16.20 -6.36
CA GLU A 2 -6.74 -15.44 -6.48
C GLU A 2 -6.41 -13.95 -6.60
N ALA A 3 -7.13 -13.23 -7.44
CA ALA A 3 -7.03 -11.79 -7.56
C ALA A 3 -8.17 -11.09 -6.80
N TRP A 4 -7.85 -10.04 -6.07
CA TRP A 4 -8.80 -9.03 -5.64
C TRP A 4 -8.51 -7.74 -6.39
N VAL A 5 -9.52 -6.94 -6.65
CA VAL A 5 -9.38 -5.69 -7.40
C VAL A 5 -9.73 -4.51 -6.51
N PHE A 6 -8.85 -3.51 -6.49
CA PHE A 6 -9.10 -2.25 -5.82
C PHE A 6 -9.82 -1.31 -6.79
N THR A 7 -11.11 -1.07 -6.54
CA THR A 7 -11.91 -0.16 -7.34
C THR A 7 -11.89 1.22 -6.71
N CYS A 8 -11.11 2.11 -7.25
CA CYS A 8 -11.01 3.50 -6.84
C CYS A 8 -9.80 3.89 -5.98
N SER A 9 -8.79 4.44 -6.61
CA SER A 9 -7.92 5.43 -5.98
C SER A 9 -7.79 6.68 -6.84
N ASP A 10 -7.43 6.55 -8.08
CA ASP A 10 -7.34 7.67 -9.03
C ASP A 10 -8.53 7.72 -9.98
N SER A 11 -9.12 6.56 -10.28
CA SER A 11 -10.42 6.53 -10.91
C SER A 11 -11.48 6.86 -9.88
N PRO A 12 -12.37 7.81 -10.14
CA PRO A 12 -13.50 8.06 -9.27
C PRO A 12 -14.40 6.82 -9.21
N LEU A 13 -15.12 6.63 -8.09
CA LEU A 13 -15.99 5.48 -7.88
C LEU A 13 -16.99 5.30 -9.04
N GLU A 14 -17.42 6.40 -9.65
CA GLU A 14 -18.34 6.43 -10.79
C GLU A 14 -17.83 5.66 -12.00
N HIS A 15 -16.53 5.64 -12.23
CA HIS A 15 -15.92 4.89 -13.34
C HIS A 15 -16.29 3.40 -13.31
N TRP A 16 -16.48 2.86 -12.12
CA TRP A 16 -16.75 1.45 -11.91
C TRP A 16 -18.23 1.09 -11.92
N LEU A 17 -19.14 2.10 -11.88
CA LEU A 17 -20.58 1.89 -11.78
C LEU A 17 -21.26 1.59 -13.11
N ASP A 18 -20.63 1.89 -14.23
CA ASP A 18 -21.17 1.61 -15.55
C ASP A 18 -20.51 0.37 -16.16
N GLY A 19 -21.31 -0.53 -16.72
CA GLY A 19 -20.84 -1.76 -17.35
C GLY A 19 -20.19 -2.78 -16.41
N PHE A 20 -20.46 -2.68 -15.08
CA PHE A 20 -19.85 -3.59 -14.11
C PHE A 20 -20.23 -5.05 -14.35
N GLU A 21 -21.41 -5.33 -14.90
CA GLU A 21 -21.88 -6.70 -15.17
C GLU A 21 -20.92 -7.44 -16.11
N THR A 22 -20.66 -6.87 -17.29
CA THR A 22 -19.74 -7.46 -18.28
C THR A 22 -18.31 -7.52 -17.73
N ARG A 23 -17.89 -6.48 -17.01
CA ARG A 23 -16.57 -6.42 -16.39
C ARG A 23 -16.41 -7.52 -15.34
N PHE A 24 -17.39 -7.72 -14.48
CA PHE A 24 -17.35 -8.73 -13.42
C PHE A 24 -17.45 -10.15 -13.97
N ASP A 25 -18.18 -10.39 -15.07
CA ASP A 25 -18.17 -11.67 -15.76
C ASP A 25 -16.77 -12.06 -16.22
N ALA A 26 -16.07 -11.12 -16.87
CA ALA A 26 -14.70 -11.34 -17.33
C ALA A 26 -13.70 -11.49 -16.15
N TRP A 27 -13.88 -10.70 -15.09
CA TRP A 27 -13.02 -10.78 -13.93
C TRP A 27 -13.18 -12.10 -13.17
N GLU A 28 -14.41 -12.60 -13.05
CA GLU A 28 -14.69 -13.91 -12.43
C GLU A 28 -14.04 -15.05 -13.22
N GLU A 29 -14.18 -15.06 -14.56
CA GLU A 29 -13.46 -16.03 -15.40
C GLU A 29 -11.93 -15.92 -15.26
N GLY A 30 -11.42 -14.70 -15.13
CA GLY A 30 -9.99 -14.41 -14.93
C GLY A 30 -9.48 -14.66 -13.50
N GLY A 31 -10.32 -15.14 -12.57
CA GLY A 31 -9.92 -15.55 -11.24
C GLY A 31 -10.00 -14.46 -10.17
N VAL A 32 -10.80 -13.41 -10.38
CA VAL A 32 -11.12 -12.43 -9.35
C VAL A 32 -12.14 -13.02 -8.37
N THR A 33 -11.86 -12.91 -7.08
CA THR A 33 -12.70 -13.44 -5.99
C THR A 33 -13.06 -12.38 -4.95
N GLY A 34 -12.66 -11.14 -5.16
CA GLY A 34 -12.98 -10.05 -4.25
C GLY A 34 -12.72 -8.68 -4.82
N ILE A 35 -13.36 -7.69 -4.21
CA ILE A 35 -13.15 -6.28 -4.50
C ILE A 35 -12.91 -5.48 -3.22
N VAL A 36 -12.08 -4.46 -3.32
CA VAL A 36 -11.93 -3.43 -2.31
C VAL A 36 -12.46 -2.13 -2.92
N VAL A 37 -13.58 -1.66 -2.38
CA VAL A 37 -14.19 -0.42 -2.84
C VAL A 37 -13.51 0.75 -2.15
N GLY A 38 -12.93 1.64 -2.94
CA GLY A 38 -12.26 2.83 -2.41
C GLY A 38 -13.25 3.85 -1.88
N ARG A 39 -12.72 4.96 -1.43
CA ARG A 39 -13.43 6.07 -0.74
C ARG A 39 -14.89 6.15 -1.14
N MET A 40 -15.79 5.86 -0.19
CA MET A 40 -17.24 5.88 -0.41
C MET A 40 -17.74 7.30 -0.68
N ALA A 41 -17.29 7.86 -1.80
CA ALA A 41 -17.59 9.22 -2.23
C ALA A 41 -17.60 9.30 -3.77
N PHE A 42 -18.48 10.11 -4.31
CA PHE A 42 -18.58 10.43 -5.73
C PHE A 42 -17.90 11.76 -6.04
N ARG A 43 -17.17 11.82 -7.15
CA ARG A 43 -16.58 13.08 -7.63
C ARG A 43 -17.65 13.89 -8.36
N GLN A 44 -17.63 15.20 -8.18
CA GLN A 44 -18.45 16.16 -8.87
C GLN A 44 -17.66 16.81 -10.01
N ASP A 45 -18.36 17.46 -10.95
CA ASP A 45 -17.76 18.14 -12.10
C ASP A 45 -16.78 19.26 -11.71
N ASP A 46 -16.98 19.88 -10.55
CA ASP A 46 -16.07 20.91 -10.00
C ASP A 46 -14.85 20.33 -9.27
N GLY A 47 -14.69 19.01 -9.25
CA GLY A 47 -13.62 18.29 -8.56
C GLY A 47 -13.86 18.06 -7.06
N SER A 48 -14.95 18.59 -6.50
CA SER A 48 -15.37 18.27 -5.13
C SER A 48 -15.88 16.83 -5.03
N THR A 49 -16.08 16.33 -3.81
CA THR A 49 -16.64 14.99 -3.57
C THR A 49 -17.86 15.07 -2.68
N ILE A 50 -18.84 14.21 -2.94
CA ILE A 50 -19.99 13.99 -2.07
C ILE A 50 -19.98 12.54 -1.57
N PRO A 51 -20.48 12.26 -0.36
CA PRO A 51 -20.60 10.89 0.14
C PRO A 51 -21.44 10.01 -0.80
N ALA A 52 -21.06 8.74 -0.93
CA ALA A 52 -21.78 7.76 -1.73
C ALA A 52 -23.04 7.18 -1.03
N TYR A 53 -23.34 7.67 0.16
CA TYR A 53 -24.55 7.34 0.93
C TYR A 53 -24.84 8.44 1.96
N ALA A 54 -26.06 8.47 2.50
CA ALA A 54 -26.39 9.37 3.61
C ALA A 54 -26.17 8.64 4.94
N PRO A 55 -25.38 9.21 5.87
CA PRO A 55 -25.25 8.69 7.22
C PRO A 55 -26.63 8.65 7.93
N ASP A 56 -26.90 7.56 8.67
CA ASP A 56 -28.11 7.43 9.49
C ASP A 56 -27.89 8.15 10.85
N PRO A 57 -28.54 9.30 11.11
CA PRO A 57 -28.36 10.03 12.35
C PRO A 57 -28.72 9.21 13.61
N GLU A 58 -29.61 8.24 13.49
CA GLU A 58 -30.05 7.44 14.65
C GLU A 58 -28.95 6.47 15.10
N VAL A 59 -28.16 5.93 14.16
CA VAL A 59 -26.98 5.10 14.48
C VAL A 59 -25.96 5.91 15.30
N TYR A 60 -25.64 7.12 14.84
CA TYR A 60 -24.67 7.98 15.54
C TYR A 60 -25.17 8.40 16.92
N LYS A 61 -26.44 8.81 17.04
CA LYS A 61 -27.04 9.17 18.34
C LYS A 61 -27.06 7.98 19.32
N ALA A 62 -27.46 6.80 18.84
CA ALA A 62 -27.50 5.60 19.67
C ALA A 62 -26.14 5.22 20.25
N LEU A 63 -25.06 5.48 19.51
CA LEU A 63 -23.67 5.21 19.90
C LEU A 63 -22.97 6.42 20.54
N GLY A 64 -23.69 7.52 20.81
CA GLY A 64 -23.14 8.72 21.44
C GLY A 64 -22.09 9.44 20.62
N ALA A 65 -22.12 9.27 19.29
CA ALA A 65 -21.19 9.89 18.36
C ALA A 65 -21.79 11.14 17.72
N GLU A 66 -20.89 12.03 17.24
CA GLU A 66 -21.31 13.21 16.49
C GLU A 66 -21.89 12.80 15.15
N VAL A 67 -23.09 13.31 14.84
CA VAL A 67 -23.77 13.05 13.58
C VAL A 67 -23.07 13.84 12.47
N PRO A 68 -22.62 13.20 11.37
CA PRO A 68 -22.06 13.91 10.24
C PRO A 68 -23.03 14.96 9.68
N ALA A 69 -22.49 16.09 9.23
CA ALA A 69 -23.29 17.13 8.61
C ALA A 69 -23.99 16.62 7.34
N PRO A 70 -25.24 17.03 7.07
CA PRO A 70 -25.93 16.69 5.84
C PRO A 70 -25.12 17.11 4.61
N SER A 71 -25.04 16.25 3.62
CA SER A 71 -24.35 16.50 2.36
C SER A 71 -25.29 16.32 1.16
N PRO A 72 -25.00 16.96 0.01
CA PRO A 72 -25.67 16.64 -1.24
C PRO A 72 -25.63 15.15 -1.54
N ARG A 73 -26.61 14.64 -2.29
CA ARG A 73 -26.72 13.24 -2.65
C ARG A 73 -26.92 13.05 -4.15
N ASP A 74 -26.37 11.98 -4.69
CA ASP A 74 -26.65 11.49 -6.05
C ASP A 74 -27.34 10.11 -5.95
N LEU A 75 -28.65 10.13 -5.84
CA LEU A 75 -29.46 8.91 -5.67
C LEU A 75 -29.33 7.92 -6.84
N GLN A 76 -29.01 8.41 -8.04
CA GLN A 76 -28.80 7.55 -9.19
C GLN A 76 -27.48 6.77 -9.06
N LYS A 77 -26.39 7.46 -8.72
CA LYS A 77 -25.10 6.82 -8.47
C LYS A 77 -25.16 5.89 -7.26
N GLU A 78 -25.83 6.28 -6.18
CA GLU A 78 -26.02 5.42 -5.01
C GLU A 78 -26.74 4.11 -5.37
N LYS A 79 -27.79 4.18 -6.19
CA LYS A 79 -28.50 2.99 -6.69
C LYS A 79 -27.61 2.09 -7.55
N LYS A 80 -26.79 2.67 -8.42
CA LYS A 80 -25.82 1.91 -9.23
C LYS A 80 -24.77 1.24 -8.35
N LEU A 81 -24.25 1.95 -7.33
CA LEU A 81 -23.31 1.38 -6.36
C LEU A 81 -23.91 0.18 -5.64
N GLN A 82 -25.16 0.31 -5.16
CA GLN A 82 -25.86 -0.80 -4.52
C GLN A 82 -25.98 -2.01 -5.45
N ALA A 83 -26.35 -1.78 -6.72
CA ALA A 83 -26.47 -2.86 -7.73
C ALA A 83 -25.11 -3.52 -8.02
N MET A 84 -24.04 -2.74 -8.06
CA MET A 84 -22.66 -3.27 -8.24
C MET A 84 -22.25 -4.16 -7.05
N LEU A 85 -22.52 -3.72 -5.83
CA LEU A 85 -22.23 -4.50 -4.62
C LEU A 85 -23.09 -5.78 -4.53
N ASP A 86 -24.38 -5.69 -4.88
CA ASP A 86 -25.29 -6.85 -4.95
C ASP A 86 -24.79 -7.88 -5.97
N ASN A 87 -24.31 -7.43 -7.15
CA ASN A 87 -23.76 -8.30 -8.17
C ASN A 87 -22.47 -9.00 -7.71
N ALA A 88 -21.56 -8.27 -7.06
CA ALA A 88 -20.35 -8.86 -6.48
C ALA A 88 -20.68 -9.88 -5.39
N ALA A 89 -21.64 -9.59 -4.53
CA ALA A 89 -22.10 -10.51 -3.49
C ALA A 89 -22.76 -11.76 -4.05
N ALA A 90 -23.55 -11.63 -5.13
CA ALA A 90 -24.18 -12.77 -5.82
C ALA A 90 -23.15 -13.75 -6.41
N ARG A 91 -21.95 -13.28 -6.73
CA ARG A 91 -20.81 -14.11 -7.18
C ARG A 91 -20.06 -14.77 -6.01
N GLY A 92 -20.42 -14.46 -4.77
CA GLY A 92 -19.69 -14.92 -3.59
C GLY A 92 -18.36 -14.20 -3.36
N TRP A 93 -18.15 -13.04 -3.98
CA TRP A 93 -16.92 -12.28 -3.81
C TRP A 93 -16.77 -11.66 -2.44
N ARG A 94 -15.55 -11.55 -1.96
CA ARG A 94 -15.27 -10.79 -0.75
C ARG A 94 -15.29 -9.29 -1.07
N ILE A 95 -16.04 -8.52 -0.27
CA ILE A 95 -16.20 -7.07 -0.47
C ILE A 95 -15.72 -6.35 0.78
N LEU A 96 -14.70 -5.51 0.64
CA LEU A 96 -14.22 -4.64 1.72
C LEU A 96 -14.28 -3.18 1.28
N ILE A 97 -14.39 -2.25 2.25
CA ILE A 97 -14.38 -0.81 2.00
C ILE A 97 -13.06 -0.21 2.48
N PHE A 98 -12.42 0.58 1.63
CA PHE A 98 -11.23 1.36 1.96
C PHE A 98 -11.64 2.72 2.57
N SER A 99 -12.08 2.72 3.82
CA SER A 99 -12.59 3.91 4.50
C SER A 99 -11.84 4.25 5.79
N GLY A 100 -10.94 3.38 6.24
CA GLY A 100 -10.43 3.43 7.61
C GLY A 100 -11.50 2.99 8.61
N VAL A 101 -11.18 3.05 9.89
CA VAL A 101 -12.09 2.64 10.95
C VAL A 101 -12.92 3.82 11.49
N GLY A 102 -12.29 5.01 11.63
CA GLY A 102 -12.97 6.17 12.21
C GLY A 102 -13.50 5.89 13.63
N SER A 103 -14.79 5.65 13.75
CA SER A 103 -15.47 5.30 15.00
C SER A 103 -16.40 4.10 14.81
N THR A 104 -16.83 3.47 15.91
CA THR A 104 -17.83 2.39 15.88
C THR A 104 -19.10 2.82 15.13
N ALA A 105 -19.58 4.04 15.38
CA ALA A 105 -20.77 4.56 14.70
C ALA A 105 -20.58 4.65 13.18
N HIS A 106 -19.44 5.08 12.73
CA HIS A 106 -19.13 5.15 11.30
C HIS A 106 -19.11 3.75 10.65
N VAL A 107 -18.43 2.79 11.29
CA VAL A 107 -18.39 1.41 10.77
C VAL A 107 -19.78 0.78 10.81
N GLN A 108 -20.53 0.94 11.91
CA GLN A 108 -21.90 0.42 12.05
C GLN A 108 -22.83 0.94 10.96
N ASP A 109 -22.76 2.25 10.70
CA ASP A 109 -23.56 2.92 9.68
C ASP A 109 -23.25 2.41 8.27
N GLN A 110 -21.96 2.26 7.94
CA GLN A 110 -21.55 1.65 6.66
C GLN A 110 -22.04 0.20 6.53
N MET A 111 -21.92 -0.59 7.59
CA MET A 111 -22.35 -1.99 7.57
C MET A 111 -23.86 -2.14 7.48
N ASN A 112 -24.63 -1.20 8.02
CA ASN A 112 -26.09 -1.18 7.90
C ASN A 112 -26.52 -0.76 6.49
N THR A 113 -25.84 0.25 5.93
CA THR A 113 -26.14 0.77 4.59
C THR A 113 -25.78 -0.23 3.49
N PHE A 114 -24.67 -0.96 3.68
CA PHE A 114 -24.13 -1.92 2.71
C PHE A 114 -24.01 -3.31 3.34
N PRO A 115 -25.09 -4.05 3.51
CA PRO A 115 -25.10 -5.36 4.17
C PRO A 115 -24.24 -6.41 3.45
N GLN A 116 -23.93 -6.22 2.17
CA GLN A 116 -23.07 -7.08 1.36
C GLN A 116 -21.58 -6.96 1.73
N VAL A 117 -21.18 -5.85 2.37
CA VAL A 117 -19.80 -5.58 2.75
C VAL A 117 -19.40 -6.44 3.94
N HIS A 118 -18.21 -7.02 3.88
CA HIS A 118 -17.67 -7.92 4.90
C HIS A 118 -16.84 -7.17 5.94
N GLY A 119 -16.22 -6.04 5.56
CA GLY A 119 -15.33 -5.32 6.46
C GLY A 119 -14.74 -4.04 5.89
N VAL A 120 -13.83 -3.46 6.65
CA VAL A 120 -13.16 -2.20 6.36
C VAL A 120 -11.64 -2.36 6.34
N ILE A 121 -10.96 -1.50 5.60
CA ILE A 121 -9.49 -1.50 5.50
C ILE A 121 -8.95 -0.16 5.97
N ALA A 122 -7.90 -0.20 6.81
CA ALA A 122 -7.12 0.95 7.24
C ALA A 122 -5.79 0.99 6.50
N ASP A 123 -5.49 2.12 5.84
CA ASP A 123 -4.18 2.36 5.23
C ASP A 123 -3.17 2.88 6.25
N GLY A 124 -1.97 2.34 6.24
CA GLY A 124 -0.88 2.73 7.13
C GLY A 124 -1.22 2.68 8.63
N PRO A 125 -1.96 1.67 9.15
CA PRO A 125 -2.44 1.71 10.52
C PRO A 125 -1.28 1.78 11.50
N GLY A 126 -1.28 2.81 12.36
CA GLY A 126 -0.24 3.01 13.38
C GLY A 126 1.15 3.32 12.84
N GLU A 127 1.27 3.67 11.57
CA GLU A 127 2.55 3.94 10.92
C GLU A 127 3.29 5.12 11.55
N ASN A 128 4.59 4.95 11.75
CA ASN A 128 5.52 6.02 12.05
C ASN A 128 6.35 6.37 10.80
N HIS A 129 6.81 7.61 10.72
CA HIS A 129 7.63 8.05 9.58
C HIS A 129 8.93 7.24 9.46
N TYR A 130 9.34 6.96 8.24
CA TYR A 130 10.52 6.14 7.91
C TYR A 130 11.38 6.74 6.80
N GLU A 131 10.99 7.88 6.27
CA GLU A 131 11.74 8.60 5.25
C GLU A 131 12.81 9.50 5.87
N LEU A 132 13.99 9.59 5.26
CA LEU A 132 15.04 10.55 5.64
C LEU A 132 14.83 11.94 5.04
N ALA A 133 14.00 12.05 4.01
CA ALA A 133 13.64 13.30 3.38
C ALA A 133 12.14 13.50 3.50
N PHE A 134 11.76 14.74 3.69
CA PHE A 134 10.36 15.15 3.76
C PHE A 134 9.55 14.56 2.60
N HIS A 135 8.50 13.85 2.98
CA HIS A 135 7.44 13.42 2.09
C HIS A 135 6.16 13.27 2.93
N HIS A 136 5.05 13.85 2.51
CA HIS A 136 3.79 13.87 3.28
C HIS A 136 3.91 14.36 4.74
N GLY A 137 4.86 15.25 5.02
CA GLY A 137 4.87 16.01 6.27
C GLY A 137 5.60 15.37 7.44
N GLY A 138 6.49 14.41 7.21
CA GLY A 138 7.29 13.86 8.30
C GLY A 138 8.59 13.20 7.86
N GLU A 139 9.54 13.15 8.77
CA GLU A 139 10.84 12.50 8.58
C GLU A 139 11.10 11.52 9.73
N LEU A 140 11.90 10.47 9.45
CA LEU A 140 12.26 9.44 10.42
C LEU A 140 12.92 10.04 11.67
N LEU A 141 13.86 10.97 11.47
CA LEU A 141 14.70 11.55 12.53
C LEU A 141 14.11 12.81 13.15
N GLU A 142 12.79 12.95 13.11
CA GLU A 142 12.06 14.03 13.76
C GLU A 142 11.01 13.46 14.71
N LEU A 143 10.80 14.16 15.81
CA LEU A 143 9.72 13.92 16.73
C LEU A 143 8.98 15.25 16.93
N ARG A 144 7.82 15.36 16.30
CA ARG A 144 7.00 16.58 16.36
C ARG A 144 6.19 16.63 17.67
N PRO A 145 5.80 17.82 18.15
CA PRO A 145 5.04 17.95 19.42
C PRO A 145 3.78 17.07 19.47
N GLY A 146 3.04 16.96 18.39
CA GLY A 146 1.87 16.08 18.31
C GLY A 146 2.21 14.59 18.44
N GLU A 147 3.39 14.17 17.97
CA GLU A 147 3.87 12.80 18.11
C GLU A 147 4.37 12.54 19.53
N GLU A 148 5.03 13.53 20.17
CA GLU A 148 5.40 13.44 21.57
C GLU A 148 4.18 13.15 22.47
N ALA A 149 3.08 13.87 22.26
CA ALA A 149 1.84 13.62 22.98
C ALA A 149 1.32 12.20 22.76
N ARG A 150 1.38 11.68 21.54
CA ARG A 150 0.99 10.31 21.20
C ARG A 150 1.90 9.28 21.86
N PHE A 151 3.21 9.49 21.90
CA PHE A 151 4.14 8.63 22.63
C PHE A 151 3.93 8.74 24.17
N GLY A 152 3.59 9.92 24.69
CA GLY A 152 3.22 10.13 26.08
C GLY A 152 2.02 9.28 26.52
N GLN A 153 1.00 9.11 25.64
CA GLN A 153 -0.16 8.26 25.91
C GLN A 153 0.18 6.80 26.20
N ILE A 154 1.28 6.30 25.65
CA ILE A 154 1.77 4.93 25.91
C ILE A 154 2.83 4.86 27.00
N GLY A 155 3.08 5.97 27.73
CA GLY A 155 4.04 6.06 28.82
C GLY A 155 5.50 6.04 28.36
N ALA A 156 5.81 6.57 27.17
CA ALA A 156 7.19 6.68 26.70
C ALA A 156 7.92 7.84 27.39
N GLU A 157 9.20 7.64 27.68
CA GLU A 157 10.14 8.64 28.18
C GLU A 157 10.60 9.53 27.00
N ILE A 158 9.99 10.71 26.86
CA ILE A 158 10.19 11.58 25.68
C ILE A 158 11.66 11.99 25.52
N ASP A 159 12.35 12.39 26.60
CA ASP A 159 13.78 12.74 26.55
C ASP A 159 14.65 11.59 26.03
N ARG A 160 14.27 10.35 26.36
CA ARG A 160 14.97 9.16 25.87
C ARG A 160 14.73 8.90 24.39
N LEU A 161 13.51 9.19 23.90
CA LEU A 161 13.24 9.15 22.46
C LEU A 161 14.10 10.16 21.71
N HIS A 162 14.18 11.40 22.21
CA HIS A 162 15.05 12.43 21.60
C HIS A 162 16.51 12.01 21.57
N ARG A 163 17.06 11.49 22.69
CA ARG A 163 18.45 11.01 22.70
C ARG A 163 18.70 9.91 21.67
N GLY A 164 17.78 8.96 21.50
CA GLY A 164 17.91 7.91 20.48
C GLY A 164 17.88 8.44 19.07
N ILE A 165 16.97 9.35 18.78
CA ILE A 165 16.84 10.00 17.47
C ILE A 165 18.10 10.84 17.15
N ASP A 166 18.53 11.67 18.09
CA ASP A 166 19.68 12.56 17.91
C ASP A 166 20.98 11.76 17.73
N HIS A 167 21.13 10.67 18.48
CA HIS A 167 22.28 9.77 18.34
C HIS A 167 22.34 9.16 16.92
N LEU A 168 21.23 8.58 16.45
CA LEU A 168 21.20 8.02 15.10
C LEU A 168 21.35 9.10 14.01
N ARG A 169 20.75 10.29 14.22
CA ARG A 169 20.94 11.44 13.31
C ARG A 169 22.41 11.82 13.21
N GLN A 170 23.07 12.01 14.34
CA GLN A 170 24.51 12.35 14.38
C GLN A 170 25.34 11.29 13.65
N ARG A 171 25.03 10.01 13.88
CA ARG A 171 25.74 8.92 13.21
C ARG A 171 25.55 8.95 11.69
N LEU A 172 24.34 9.10 11.21
CA LEU A 172 24.03 9.17 9.77
C LEU A 172 24.62 10.41 9.07
N HIS A 173 24.90 11.48 9.82
CA HIS A 173 25.55 12.68 9.30
C HIS A 173 27.09 12.61 9.32
N ASN A 174 27.68 11.58 9.91
CA ASN A 174 29.12 11.43 10.08
C ASN A 174 29.64 10.07 9.57
N LEU A 175 29.07 9.57 8.49
CA LEU A 175 29.54 8.37 7.82
C LEU A 175 30.76 8.70 6.94
N THR A 176 31.77 7.81 6.97
CA THR A 176 32.91 7.89 6.07
C THR A 176 32.97 6.68 5.14
N PRO A 177 33.63 6.79 3.96
CA PRO A 177 33.75 5.65 3.05
C PRO A 177 34.41 4.43 3.71
N GLU A 178 35.41 4.65 4.56
CA GLU A 178 36.15 3.58 5.26
C GLU A 178 35.24 2.85 6.22
N LEU A 179 34.46 3.59 7.01
CA LEU A 179 33.49 3.04 7.96
C LEU A 179 32.41 2.22 7.24
N VAL A 180 31.87 2.77 6.16
CA VAL A 180 30.82 2.08 5.36
C VAL A 180 31.37 0.80 4.76
N ARG A 181 32.50 0.87 4.04
CA ARG A 181 33.10 -0.29 3.36
C ARG A 181 33.59 -1.36 4.31
N TYR A 182 33.95 -1.00 5.55
CA TYR A 182 34.34 -1.97 6.56
C TYR A 182 33.16 -2.71 7.19
N HIS A 183 32.04 -2.02 7.43
CA HIS A 183 30.95 -2.56 8.22
C HIS A 183 29.71 -2.97 7.44
N ALA A 184 29.42 -2.35 6.28
CA ALA A 184 28.11 -2.52 5.62
C ALA A 184 27.80 -3.96 5.20
N ASP A 185 28.81 -4.71 4.78
CA ASP A 185 28.66 -6.12 4.40
C ASP A 185 28.92 -7.11 5.56
N GLY A 186 29.09 -6.59 6.76
CA GLY A 186 29.38 -7.38 7.98
C GLY A 186 28.16 -8.05 8.61
N GLY A 187 27.03 -8.10 7.89
CA GLY A 187 25.76 -8.65 8.39
C GLY A 187 25.20 -7.84 9.55
N MET A 188 24.38 -8.48 10.40
CA MET A 188 23.71 -7.79 11.50
C MET A 188 24.69 -7.10 12.47
N LEU A 189 25.77 -7.75 12.84
CA LEU A 189 26.76 -7.16 13.77
C LEU A 189 27.50 -5.99 13.13
N GLY A 190 27.83 -6.10 11.84
CA GLY A 190 28.40 -4.98 11.08
C GLY A 190 27.44 -3.80 11.02
N SER A 191 26.16 -4.03 10.78
CA SER A 191 25.13 -2.99 10.77
C SER A 191 25.00 -2.30 12.14
N LEU A 192 24.97 -3.06 13.23
CA LEU A 192 24.92 -2.48 14.59
C LEU A 192 26.11 -1.53 14.86
N LEU A 193 27.31 -1.90 14.41
CA LEU A 193 28.51 -1.07 14.55
C LEU A 193 28.52 0.11 13.54
N LEU A 194 28.03 -0.10 12.32
CA LEU A 194 27.92 0.97 11.33
C LEU A 194 27.03 2.11 11.83
N PHE A 195 25.90 1.77 12.43
CA PHE A 195 24.91 2.74 12.92
C PHE A 195 25.11 3.12 14.39
N ASP A 196 26.07 2.51 15.07
CA ASP A 196 26.34 2.72 16.49
C ASP A 196 25.05 2.61 17.35
N ILE A 197 24.33 1.50 17.15
CA ILE A 197 23.01 1.28 17.76
C ILE A 197 23.16 1.09 19.27
N ASN A 198 22.77 2.10 20.02
CA ASN A 198 22.79 2.11 21.49
C ASN A 198 21.40 1.79 22.10
N GLU A 199 21.32 1.76 23.42
CA GLU A 199 20.07 1.44 24.16
C GLU A 199 18.95 2.45 23.90
N ASP A 200 19.24 3.74 23.70
CA ASP A 200 18.22 4.76 23.47
C ASP A 200 17.65 4.67 22.04
N VAL A 201 18.48 4.31 21.04
CA VAL A 201 18.00 3.99 19.68
C VAL A 201 17.08 2.76 19.71
N LEU A 202 17.48 1.69 20.41
CA LEU A 202 16.64 0.50 20.57
C LEU A 202 15.34 0.81 21.33
N TYR A 203 15.41 1.65 22.36
CA TYR A 203 14.24 2.12 23.10
C TYR A 203 13.27 2.85 22.16
N TRP A 204 13.75 3.80 21.38
CA TRP A 204 12.94 4.53 20.41
C TRP A 204 12.25 3.59 19.42
N LEU A 205 12.97 2.66 18.79
CA LEU A 205 12.39 1.69 17.84
C LEU A 205 11.31 0.81 18.50
N ARG A 206 11.51 0.38 19.77
CA ARG A 206 10.51 -0.38 20.51
C ARG A 206 9.28 0.45 20.83
N GLN A 207 9.44 1.73 21.17
CA GLN A 207 8.28 2.61 21.42
C GLN A 207 7.46 2.85 20.15
N ARG A 208 8.10 2.91 18.97
CA ARG A 208 7.39 2.97 17.68
C ARG A 208 6.48 1.75 17.49
N GLN A 209 6.96 0.55 17.76
CA GLN A 209 6.14 -0.68 17.70
C GLN A 209 5.02 -0.66 18.75
N LYS A 210 5.32 -0.26 19.98
CA LYS A 210 4.31 -0.15 21.04
C LYS A 210 3.22 0.86 20.69
N ARG A 211 3.58 1.97 20.06
CA ARG A 211 2.64 2.99 19.60
C ARG A 211 1.74 2.46 18.48
N ALA A 212 2.31 1.80 17.48
CA ALA A 212 1.54 1.18 16.41
C ALA A 212 0.52 0.17 16.95
N ARG A 213 0.95 -0.70 17.86
CA ARG A 213 0.06 -1.67 18.54
C ARG A 213 -1.07 -1.01 19.31
N PHE A 214 -0.82 0.11 19.96
CA PHE A 214 -1.86 0.87 20.68
C PHE A 214 -2.96 1.35 19.71
N ASP A 215 -2.58 1.85 18.53
CA ASP A 215 -3.53 2.29 17.51
C ASP A 215 -4.32 1.09 16.92
N TRP A 216 -3.68 -0.06 16.70
CA TRP A 216 -4.37 -1.26 16.21
C TRP A 216 -5.39 -1.79 17.21
N GLN A 217 -5.05 -1.82 18.49
CA GLN A 217 -6.00 -2.19 19.55
C GLN A 217 -7.21 -1.25 19.57
N TYR A 218 -6.98 0.05 19.41
CA TYR A 218 -8.08 1.01 19.30
C TYR A 218 -8.98 0.70 18.10
N MET A 219 -8.41 0.51 16.90
CA MET A 219 -9.17 0.17 15.70
C MET A 219 -9.95 -1.13 15.87
N ARG A 220 -9.33 -2.18 16.40
CA ARG A 220 -9.99 -3.47 16.64
C ARG A 220 -11.17 -3.30 17.59
N ASN A 221 -11.00 -2.58 18.69
CA ASN A 221 -12.09 -2.33 19.64
C ASN A 221 -13.27 -1.60 18.98
N GLN A 222 -13.01 -0.63 18.07
CA GLN A 222 -14.08 0.06 17.35
C GLN A 222 -14.85 -0.90 16.44
N VAL A 223 -14.18 -1.79 15.77
CA VAL A 223 -14.78 -2.77 14.85
C VAL A 223 -15.51 -3.87 15.61
N ASP A 224 -14.95 -4.37 16.71
CA ASP A 224 -15.57 -5.42 17.54
C ASP A 224 -16.82 -4.95 18.28
N ALA A 225 -17.00 -3.64 18.44
CA ALA A 225 -18.19 -3.05 19.07
C ALA A 225 -19.39 -2.90 18.09
N VAL A 226 -19.22 -3.25 16.81
CA VAL A 226 -20.29 -3.26 15.81
C VAL A 226 -21.21 -4.47 16.03
N ASP A 227 -22.52 -4.32 15.79
CA ASP A 227 -23.55 -5.35 16.09
C ASP A 227 -23.42 -6.65 15.28
N ARG A 228 -22.57 -6.67 14.27
CA ARG A 228 -22.26 -7.86 13.47
C ARG A 228 -20.77 -8.09 13.36
N LYS A 229 -20.38 -9.30 12.95
CA LYS A 229 -18.97 -9.57 12.63
C LYS A 229 -18.52 -8.72 11.45
N VAL A 230 -17.47 -7.92 11.64
CA VAL A 230 -16.84 -7.08 10.64
C VAL A 230 -15.35 -7.43 10.56
N GLU A 231 -14.86 -7.63 9.34
CA GLU A 231 -13.44 -7.90 9.11
C GLU A 231 -12.65 -6.60 9.08
N LEU A 232 -11.45 -6.63 9.63
CA LEU A 232 -10.53 -5.51 9.65
C LEU A 232 -9.30 -5.84 8.81
N GLY A 233 -9.09 -5.11 7.73
CA GLY A 233 -7.88 -5.15 6.93
C GLY A 233 -6.89 -4.06 7.33
N GLY A 234 -5.60 -4.36 7.32
CA GLY A 234 -4.54 -3.38 7.54
C GLY A 234 -3.53 -3.38 6.40
N ILE A 235 -3.15 -2.20 5.94
CA ILE A 235 -2.17 -2.02 4.85
C ILE A 235 -0.86 -1.50 5.43
N PRO A 236 0.10 -2.37 5.79
CA PRO A 236 1.44 -1.94 6.16
C PRO A 236 2.29 -1.62 4.93
N ARG A 237 3.42 -0.95 5.16
CA ARG A 237 4.50 -0.86 4.17
C ARG A 237 5.10 -2.24 3.90
N ALA A 238 5.91 -2.39 2.86
CA ALA A 238 6.67 -3.62 2.63
C ALA A 238 7.45 -4.04 3.88
N VAL A 239 7.67 -5.34 4.06
CA VAL A 239 8.25 -5.91 5.30
C VAL A 239 9.60 -5.28 5.63
N THR A 240 10.38 -4.91 4.63
CA THR A 240 11.69 -4.26 4.80
C THR A 240 11.63 -2.98 5.64
N TRP A 241 10.48 -2.28 5.65
CA TRP A 241 10.28 -1.05 6.41
C TRP A 241 9.74 -1.27 7.83
N SER A 242 9.33 -2.48 8.18
CA SER A 242 8.59 -2.77 9.42
C SER A 242 9.31 -2.31 10.69
N SER A 243 10.64 -2.46 10.75
CA SER A 243 11.43 -2.00 11.89
C SER A 243 11.40 -0.48 12.08
N LEU A 244 11.33 0.28 10.99
CA LEU A 244 11.28 1.75 11.02
C LEU A 244 9.87 2.29 11.19
N THR A 245 8.88 1.69 10.55
CA THR A 245 7.47 2.10 10.65
C THR A 245 6.82 1.70 11.97
N GLY A 246 7.37 0.71 12.65
CA GLY A 246 6.77 0.08 13.83
C GLY A 246 5.68 -0.94 13.48
N GLN A 247 5.39 -1.16 12.20
CA GLN A 247 4.37 -2.09 11.70
C GLN A 247 4.89 -3.54 11.73
N ASN A 248 4.98 -4.11 12.90
CA ASN A 248 5.41 -5.50 13.09
C ASN A 248 4.31 -6.46 12.63
N TYR A 249 4.53 -7.16 11.52
CA TYR A 249 3.56 -8.06 10.89
C TYR A 249 3.09 -9.19 11.80
N HIS A 250 3.99 -9.76 12.61
CA HIS A 250 3.63 -10.80 13.56
C HIS A 250 2.59 -10.28 14.58
N GLN A 251 2.80 -9.08 15.10
CA GLN A 251 1.85 -8.45 16.02
C GLN A 251 0.58 -7.97 15.30
N MET A 252 0.68 -7.49 14.06
CA MET A 252 -0.50 -7.09 13.26
C MET A 252 -1.47 -8.26 13.09
N ALA A 253 -0.97 -9.48 12.91
CA ALA A 253 -1.79 -10.68 12.74
C ALA A 253 -2.74 -10.98 13.94
N GLU A 254 -2.47 -10.38 15.12
CA GLU A 254 -3.34 -10.46 16.30
C GLU A 254 -4.59 -9.56 16.19
N TYR A 255 -4.52 -8.47 15.41
CA TYR A 255 -5.54 -7.42 15.34
C TYR A 255 -6.29 -7.38 14.01
N PHE A 256 -5.66 -7.83 12.92
CA PHE A 256 -6.20 -7.73 11.58
C PHE A 256 -6.58 -9.11 11.04
N ASP A 257 -7.73 -9.17 10.38
CA ASP A 257 -8.21 -10.37 9.67
C ASP A 257 -7.43 -10.54 8.35
N TYR A 258 -7.06 -9.42 7.71
CA TYR A 258 -6.22 -9.39 6.51
C TYR A 258 -5.09 -8.37 6.64
N ILE A 259 -3.93 -8.71 6.10
CA ILE A 259 -2.76 -7.84 6.01
C ILE A 259 -2.40 -7.69 4.53
N PHE A 260 -2.34 -6.45 4.06
CA PHE A 260 -2.09 -6.09 2.67
C PHE A 260 -0.70 -5.44 2.53
N PRO A 261 0.41 -6.21 2.49
CA PRO A 261 1.74 -5.63 2.29
C PRO A 261 1.79 -4.83 0.99
N LYS A 262 2.28 -3.59 1.05
CA LYS A 262 2.48 -2.79 -0.16
C LYS A 262 3.65 -3.34 -0.98
N HIS A 263 3.36 -4.16 -1.97
CA HIS A 263 4.32 -4.64 -2.97
C HIS A 263 4.48 -3.61 -4.09
N TYR A 264 4.67 -2.34 -3.70
CA TYR A 264 4.89 -1.21 -4.58
C TYR A 264 6.39 -1.04 -4.86
N PHE A 265 7.02 -2.07 -5.40
CA PHE A 265 8.47 -2.08 -5.61
C PHE A 265 8.91 -0.98 -6.57
N TRP A 266 8.10 -0.68 -7.56
CA TRP A 266 8.40 0.25 -8.64
C TRP A 266 7.99 1.70 -8.37
N HIS A 267 7.14 1.93 -7.39
CA HIS A 267 6.66 3.27 -7.09
C HIS A 267 7.76 4.25 -6.75
N ARG A 268 7.70 5.45 -7.33
CA ARG A 268 8.59 6.57 -7.02
C ARG A 268 8.14 7.39 -5.81
N GLY A 269 6.90 7.22 -5.40
CA GLY A 269 6.32 7.85 -4.20
C GLY A 269 6.84 7.26 -2.90
N MET A 270 6.30 7.75 -1.77
CA MET A 270 6.70 7.26 -0.44
C MET A 270 6.27 5.81 -0.20
N ASP A 271 5.23 5.35 -0.89
CA ASP A 271 4.76 3.97 -0.75
C ASP A 271 5.67 2.96 -1.42
N GLY A 272 6.50 3.42 -2.36
CA GLY A 272 7.31 2.59 -3.22
C GLY A 272 8.74 2.38 -2.71
N MET A 273 9.21 1.18 -2.93
CA MET A 273 10.59 0.82 -2.57
C MET A 273 11.61 1.65 -3.36
N TYR A 274 11.40 1.78 -4.67
CA TYR A 274 12.25 2.60 -5.54
C TYR A 274 12.37 4.04 -5.00
N GLY A 275 11.25 4.72 -4.82
CA GLY A 275 11.24 6.13 -4.42
C GLY A 275 11.86 6.35 -3.05
N THR A 276 11.56 5.48 -2.09
CA THR A 276 12.10 5.58 -0.73
C THR A 276 13.62 5.36 -0.72
N ILE A 277 14.12 4.31 -1.37
CA ILE A 277 15.56 4.05 -1.46
C ILE A 277 16.29 5.22 -2.16
N SER A 278 15.74 5.71 -3.27
CA SER A 278 16.35 6.85 -4.00
C SER A 278 16.45 8.11 -3.11
N ARG A 279 15.41 8.41 -2.32
CA ARG A 279 15.44 9.56 -1.40
C ARG A 279 16.46 9.37 -0.28
N TRP A 280 16.55 8.16 0.27
CA TRP A 280 17.56 7.83 1.28
C TRP A 280 18.97 8.01 0.72
N VAL A 281 19.28 7.46 -0.46
CA VAL A 281 20.60 7.60 -1.11
C VAL A 281 20.95 9.07 -1.35
N LYS A 282 20.00 9.84 -1.92
CA LYS A 282 20.20 11.28 -2.16
C LYS A 282 20.45 12.06 -0.86
N ARG A 283 19.72 11.74 0.21
CA ARG A 283 19.86 12.40 1.51
C ARG A 283 21.18 12.05 2.17
N LEU A 284 21.56 10.78 2.20
CA LEU A 284 22.84 10.31 2.76
C LEU A 284 24.02 10.96 2.06
N ARG A 285 23.99 11.03 0.73
CA ARG A 285 25.04 11.70 -0.06
C ARG A 285 25.12 13.21 0.23
N LYS A 286 23.97 13.86 0.42
CA LYS A 286 23.93 15.29 0.80
C LYS A 286 24.56 15.53 2.18
N TRP A 287 24.33 14.65 3.14
CA TRP A 287 24.91 14.75 4.48
C TRP A 287 26.38 14.39 4.52
N ASN A 288 26.82 13.43 3.69
CA ASN A 288 28.17 12.89 3.64
C ASN A 288 28.74 13.00 2.22
N PRO A 289 29.26 14.19 1.81
CA PRO A 289 29.67 14.43 0.43
C PRO A 289 30.85 13.55 -0.05
N THR A 290 31.59 12.91 0.85
CA THR A 290 32.68 11.97 0.55
C THR A 290 32.19 10.58 0.16
N LEU A 291 30.93 10.22 0.46
CA LEU A 291 30.34 8.94 0.07
C LEU A 291 30.00 8.94 -1.43
N THR A 292 30.32 7.84 -2.09
CA THR A 292 29.81 7.55 -3.43
C THR A 292 28.35 7.11 -3.37
N GLU A 293 27.65 7.02 -4.50
CA GLU A 293 26.30 6.43 -4.55
C GLU A 293 26.33 4.97 -4.08
N ALA A 294 27.32 4.19 -4.51
CA ALA A 294 27.50 2.81 -4.08
C ALA A 294 27.67 2.68 -2.55
N ASP A 295 28.44 3.59 -1.92
CA ASP A 295 28.54 3.62 -0.45
C ASP A 295 27.18 3.92 0.19
N CYS A 296 26.39 4.85 -0.35
CA CYS A 296 25.05 5.16 0.15
C CYS A 296 24.08 3.98 -0.04
N PHE A 297 24.15 3.26 -1.15
CA PHE A 297 23.40 2.02 -1.34
C PHE A 297 23.79 0.94 -0.33
N ALA A 298 25.10 0.80 -0.04
CA ALA A 298 25.57 -0.12 1.00
C ALA A 298 25.02 0.22 2.38
N VAL A 299 24.95 1.52 2.73
CA VAL A 299 24.28 1.98 3.98
C VAL A 299 22.80 1.58 4.00
N VAL A 300 22.07 1.80 2.92
CA VAL A 300 20.64 1.45 2.83
C VAL A 300 20.43 -0.06 2.94
N LYS A 301 21.23 -0.86 2.23
CA LYS A 301 21.19 -2.33 2.32
C LYS A 301 21.45 -2.82 3.75
N ALA A 302 22.48 -2.27 4.41
CA ALA A 302 22.86 -2.63 5.78
C ALA A 302 21.77 -2.26 6.80
N LEU A 303 21.11 -1.10 6.63
CA LEU A 303 20.07 -0.64 7.54
C LEU A 303 18.79 -1.49 7.41
N LEU A 304 18.40 -1.80 6.19
CA LEU A 304 17.11 -2.44 5.91
C LEU A 304 17.19 -3.96 5.79
N GLY A 305 18.39 -4.52 5.71
CA GLY A 305 18.59 -5.94 5.48
C GLY A 305 18.03 -6.40 4.13
N ILE A 306 18.08 -5.54 3.11
CA ILE A 306 17.55 -5.82 1.77
C ILE A 306 18.70 -6.09 0.78
N GLU A 307 18.51 -7.07 -0.08
CA GLU A 307 19.36 -7.25 -1.24
C GLU A 307 18.89 -6.36 -2.38
N LEU A 308 19.83 -5.77 -3.13
CA LEU A 308 19.54 -5.00 -4.34
C LEU A 308 20.48 -5.47 -5.44
N PRO A 309 20.22 -6.65 -6.05
CA PRO A 309 21.11 -7.25 -7.03
C PRO A 309 21.31 -6.33 -8.24
N GLY A 310 22.58 -6.09 -8.61
CA GLY A 310 22.93 -5.25 -9.76
C GLY A 310 22.71 -3.74 -9.58
N ILE A 311 22.22 -3.28 -8.41
CA ILE A 311 21.88 -1.87 -8.16
C ILE A 311 22.93 -1.25 -7.22
N ASN A 312 23.75 -0.33 -7.76
CA ASN A 312 24.78 0.39 -7.02
C ASN A 312 24.77 1.90 -7.30
N SER A 313 23.87 2.35 -8.18
CA SER A 313 23.70 3.76 -8.52
C SER A 313 22.21 4.09 -8.75
N LEU A 314 21.89 5.38 -8.70
CA LEU A 314 20.54 5.85 -9.06
C LEU A 314 20.23 5.57 -10.53
N MET A 315 21.24 5.55 -11.40
CA MET A 315 21.07 5.20 -12.80
C MET A 315 20.67 3.72 -12.95
N ASP A 316 21.26 2.81 -12.18
CA ASP A 316 20.87 1.39 -12.22
C ASP A 316 19.39 1.23 -11.86
N MET A 317 18.87 2.01 -10.90
CA MET A 317 17.44 2.01 -10.56
C MET A 317 16.59 2.55 -11.71
N GLU A 318 17.03 3.61 -12.42
CA GLU A 318 16.29 4.16 -13.56
C GLU A 318 16.24 3.20 -14.76
N MET A 319 17.25 2.34 -14.92
CA MET A 319 17.30 1.32 -15.96
C MET A 319 16.34 0.15 -15.71
N GLY A 320 15.72 0.09 -14.55
CA GLY A 320 14.80 -0.97 -14.17
C GLY A 320 15.43 -2.07 -13.31
N PHE A 321 14.59 -2.85 -12.67
CA PHE A 321 15.04 -3.95 -11.85
C PHE A 321 15.47 -5.15 -12.70
N PRO A 322 16.63 -5.78 -12.41
CA PRO A 322 17.06 -7.01 -13.08
C PRO A 322 16.16 -8.20 -12.68
N ASP A 323 16.19 -9.29 -13.45
CA ASP A 323 15.41 -10.50 -13.16
C ASP A 323 15.68 -11.08 -11.77
N GLU A 324 16.91 -10.96 -11.30
CA GLU A 324 17.28 -11.38 -9.94
C GLU A 324 16.55 -10.61 -8.83
N PHE A 325 16.07 -9.40 -9.10
CA PHE A 325 15.26 -8.64 -8.15
C PHE A 325 13.97 -9.40 -7.79
N PHE A 326 13.30 -9.98 -8.77
CA PHE A 326 12.08 -10.73 -8.52
C PHE A 326 12.35 -11.98 -7.69
N SER A 327 13.34 -12.77 -8.09
CA SER A 327 13.67 -14.05 -7.43
C SER A 327 14.31 -13.89 -6.05
N LYS A 328 14.94 -12.75 -5.76
CA LYS A 328 15.57 -12.47 -4.47
C LYS A 328 14.76 -11.52 -3.61
N VAL A 329 14.46 -10.32 -4.10
CA VAL A 329 13.82 -9.28 -3.27
C VAL A 329 12.34 -9.54 -3.11
N VAL A 330 11.59 -9.65 -4.21
CA VAL A 330 10.13 -9.86 -4.16
C VAL A 330 9.79 -11.18 -3.47
N TYR A 331 10.49 -12.25 -3.84
CA TYR A 331 10.33 -13.56 -3.21
C TYR A 331 10.58 -13.50 -1.70
N ASN A 332 11.69 -12.88 -1.25
CA ASN A 332 12.02 -12.80 0.16
C ASN A 332 11.07 -11.88 0.94
N GLU A 333 10.66 -10.74 0.39
CA GLU A 333 9.67 -9.85 1.02
C GLU A 333 8.34 -10.60 1.25
N THR A 334 7.86 -11.31 0.22
CA THR A 334 6.65 -12.12 0.33
C THR A 334 6.81 -13.23 1.36
N LYS A 335 7.93 -13.97 1.33
CA LYS A 335 8.18 -15.05 2.27
C LYS A 335 8.29 -14.59 3.71
N ARG A 336 8.92 -13.43 3.95
CA ARG A 336 8.99 -12.78 5.26
C ARG A 336 7.62 -12.38 5.77
N ALA A 337 6.76 -11.80 4.92
CA ALA A 337 5.39 -11.46 5.28
C ALA A 337 4.59 -12.69 5.69
N LEU A 338 4.61 -13.75 4.87
CA LEU A 338 3.93 -15.02 5.16
C LEU A 338 4.44 -15.67 6.46
N ALA A 339 5.74 -15.70 6.66
CA ALA A 339 6.34 -16.25 7.88
C ALA A 339 5.98 -15.45 9.13
N ALA A 340 5.95 -14.12 9.05
CA ALA A 340 5.61 -13.27 10.17
C ALA A 340 4.13 -13.37 10.57
N VAL A 341 3.22 -13.48 9.60
CA VAL A 341 1.78 -13.61 9.85
C VAL A 341 1.40 -15.03 10.28
N GLY A 342 2.10 -16.04 9.75
CA GLY A 342 1.88 -17.45 10.09
C GLY A 342 0.64 -18.09 9.45
N ASP A 343 -0.22 -17.29 8.81
CA ASP A 343 -1.40 -17.74 8.09
C ASP A 343 -1.41 -17.11 6.69
N PRO A 344 -1.16 -17.91 5.63
CA PRO A 344 -1.11 -17.39 4.26
C PRO A 344 -2.47 -16.89 3.76
N ASP A 345 -3.58 -17.28 4.36
CA ASP A 345 -4.91 -16.82 3.98
C ASP A 345 -5.20 -15.39 4.50
N LYS A 346 -4.40 -14.90 5.43
CA LYS A 346 -4.47 -13.52 5.93
C LYS A 346 -3.60 -12.54 5.12
N VAL A 347 -2.66 -13.02 4.30
CA VAL A 347 -1.72 -12.16 3.55
C VAL A 347 -2.21 -11.97 2.14
N ILE A 348 -2.46 -10.71 1.77
CA ILE A 348 -2.93 -10.31 0.45
C ILE A 348 -2.02 -9.18 -0.04
N ALA A 349 -0.98 -9.49 -0.83
CA ALA A 349 -0.06 -8.46 -1.29
C ALA A 349 -0.79 -7.41 -2.16
N TRP A 350 -0.63 -6.13 -1.81
CA TRP A 350 -1.19 -5.05 -2.61
C TRP A 350 -0.21 -4.60 -3.68
N VAL A 351 -0.55 -4.85 -4.94
CA VAL A 351 0.26 -4.57 -6.12
C VAL A 351 -0.37 -3.44 -6.92
N SER A 352 0.44 -2.49 -7.35
CA SER A 352 0.02 -1.35 -8.18
C SER A 352 0.91 -1.20 -9.40
N THR A 353 0.38 -0.55 -10.43
CA THR A 353 1.13 -0.21 -11.66
C THR A 353 2.25 0.81 -11.46
N GLY A 354 2.27 1.52 -10.36
CA GLY A 354 3.33 2.48 -10.04
C GLY A 354 3.12 3.91 -10.50
N ARG A 355 1.97 4.28 -11.04
CA ARG A 355 1.71 5.66 -11.48
C ARG A 355 1.26 6.57 -10.37
N SER A 356 0.27 6.16 -9.61
CA SER A 356 -0.38 6.96 -8.59
C SER A 356 0.02 6.50 -7.18
N PRO A 357 -0.11 7.36 -6.16
CA PRO A 357 -0.58 8.76 -6.24
C PRO A 357 0.52 9.76 -6.59
N HIS A 358 1.75 9.36 -6.88
CA HIS A 358 2.92 10.23 -6.89
C HIS A 358 3.57 10.41 -8.27
N GLY A 359 2.93 9.92 -9.31
CA GLY A 359 3.47 9.92 -10.66
C GLY A 359 4.65 8.95 -10.81
N GLY A 360 5.10 8.75 -12.01
CA GLY A 360 6.18 7.84 -12.36
C GLY A 360 5.84 7.04 -13.61
N ASP A 361 6.81 6.27 -14.09
CA ASP A 361 6.58 5.41 -15.24
C ASP A 361 5.70 4.23 -14.83
N GLN A 362 4.84 3.84 -15.74
CA GLN A 362 3.99 2.68 -15.53
C GLN A 362 4.85 1.42 -15.44
N MET A 363 4.48 0.53 -14.54
CA MET A 363 5.07 -0.80 -14.47
C MET A 363 4.86 -1.52 -15.82
N GLN A 364 5.91 -2.14 -16.32
CA GLN A 364 5.81 -2.95 -17.52
C GLN A 364 5.12 -4.29 -17.21
N ALA A 365 4.46 -4.87 -18.19
CA ALA A 365 3.84 -6.19 -18.07
C ALA A 365 4.84 -7.27 -17.60
N ARG A 366 6.10 -7.19 -18.07
CA ARG A 366 7.20 -8.05 -17.58
C ARG A 366 7.40 -7.93 -16.07
N ASP A 367 7.39 -6.72 -15.54
CA ASP A 367 7.64 -6.48 -14.12
C ASP A 367 6.47 -6.97 -13.27
N LEU A 368 5.24 -6.74 -13.72
CA LEU A 368 4.03 -7.29 -13.09
C LEU A 368 4.09 -8.83 -13.03
N HIS A 369 4.41 -9.46 -14.17
CA HIS A 369 4.59 -10.92 -14.22
C HIS A 369 5.67 -11.40 -13.26
N GLY A 370 6.82 -10.71 -13.21
CA GLY A 370 7.93 -11.03 -12.30
C GLY A 370 7.52 -10.93 -10.82
N ILE A 371 6.81 -9.86 -10.44
CA ILE A 371 6.32 -9.67 -9.06
C ILE A 371 5.33 -10.76 -8.67
N LEU A 372 4.30 -10.99 -9.49
CA LEU A 372 3.25 -11.96 -9.17
C LEU A 372 3.78 -13.40 -9.16
N SER A 373 4.63 -13.76 -10.13
CA SER A 373 5.23 -15.09 -10.20
C SER A 373 6.17 -15.39 -9.02
N ALA A 374 7.01 -14.43 -8.64
CA ALA A 374 7.89 -14.56 -7.48
C ALA A 374 7.10 -14.66 -6.16
N SER A 375 6.03 -13.86 -6.03
CA SER A 375 5.13 -13.91 -4.88
C SER A 375 4.40 -15.25 -4.79
N GLN A 376 3.93 -15.79 -5.91
CA GLN A 376 3.31 -17.11 -5.98
C GLN A 376 4.29 -18.22 -5.58
N GLN A 377 5.52 -18.17 -6.09
CA GLN A 377 6.58 -19.12 -5.73
C GLN A 377 6.93 -19.07 -4.23
N ALA A 378 6.81 -17.91 -3.61
CA ALA A 378 7.00 -17.74 -2.17
C ALA A 378 5.82 -18.30 -1.34
N GLY A 379 4.71 -18.66 -1.97
CA GLY A 379 3.51 -19.23 -1.33
C GLY A 379 2.35 -18.27 -1.15
N LEU A 380 2.38 -17.09 -1.78
CA LEU A 380 1.25 -16.16 -1.75
C LEU A 380 0.05 -16.79 -2.48
N LYS A 381 -1.12 -16.76 -1.84
CA LYS A 381 -2.36 -17.29 -2.39
C LYS A 381 -3.22 -16.23 -3.07
N ARG A 382 -3.17 -14.98 -2.59
CA ARG A 382 -3.98 -13.85 -3.01
C ARG A 382 -3.17 -12.59 -3.15
N PHE A 383 -3.60 -11.71 -4.05
CA PHE A 383 -3.12 -10.34 -4.12
C PHE A 383 -4.28 -9.38 -4.39
N LEU A 384 -4.12 -8.15 -3.97
CA LEU A 384 -4.99 -7.02 -4.30
C LEU A 384 -4.30 -6.24 -5.41
N TYR A 385 -4.93 -6.15 -6.57
CA TYR A 385 -4.41 -5.36 -7.68
C TYR A 385 -5.08 -4.00 -7.75
N HIS A 386 -4.27 -3.00 -7.99
CA HIS A 386 -4.70 -1.61 -8.11
C HIS A 386 -4.50 -1.14 -9.54
N PRO A 387 -5.52 -1.23 -10.41
CA PRO A 387 -5.45 -0.72 -11.76
C PRO A 387 -5.49 0.80 -11.78
N GLU A 388 -4.76 1.43 -12.72
CA GLU A 388 -4.67 2.90 -12.81
C GLU A 388 -4.70 3.39 -14.25
N PRO A 389 -5.75 4.04 -14.68
CA PRO A 389 -7.08 4.18 -14.05
C PRO A 389 -7.94 2.92 -14.21
N ASP A 390 -7.56 2.02 -15.08
CA ASP A 390 -8.20 0.74 -15.40
C ASP A 390 -7.12 -0.29 -15.79
N PHE A 391 -7.50 -1.54 -16.00
CA PHE A 391 -6.59 -2.55 -16.51
C PHE A 391 -6.13 -2.21 -17.93
N GLY A 392 -4.83 -2.37 -18.21
CA GLY A 392 -4.34 -2.53 -19.56
C GLY A 392 -4.51 -3.98 -20.03
N ALA A 393 -4.60 -4.19 -21.36
CA ALA A 393 -4.74 -5.52 -21.95
C ALA A 393 -3.61 -6.47 -21.54
N ALA A 394 -2.35 -5.99 -21.57
CA ALA A 394 -1.20 -6.76 -21.15
C ALA A 394 -1.22 -7.12 -19.66
N GLU A 395 -1.68 -6.21 -18.79
CA GLU A 395 -1.84 -6.45 -17.35
C GLU A 395 -2.90 -7.53 -17.09
N TRP A 396 -4.06 -7.38 -17.74
CA TRP A 396 -5.15 -8.34 -17.56
C TRP A 396 -4.81 -9.72 -18.10
N THR A 397 -4.09 -9.81 -19.24
CA THR A 397 -3.56 -11.08 -19.75
C THR A 397 -2.70 -11.79 -18.71
N ILE A 398 -1.81 -11.06 -18.02
CA ILE A 398 -0.95 -11.65 -16.98
C ILE A 398 -1.77 -12.09 -15.78
N ILE A 399 -2.64 -11.22 -15.26
CA ILE A 399 -3.44 -11.53 -14.07
C ILE A 399 -4.33 -12.73 -14.33
N SER A 400 -5.08 -12.73 -15.42
CA SER A 400 -5.99 -13.82 -15.76
C SER A 400 -5.25 -15.14 -16.04
N SER A 401 -4.05 -15.11 -16.62
CA SER A 401 -3.23 -16.31 -16.84
C SER A 401 -2.73 -16.95 -15.54
N LEU A 402 -2.53 -16.15 -14.49
CA LEU A 402 -2.04 -16.62 -13.19
C LEU A 402 -3.17 -17.05 -12.23
N CYS A 403 -4.38 -16.53 -12.44
CA CYS A 403 -5.47 -16.67 -11.48
C CYS A 403 -6.65 -17.50 -11.99
N GLY A 404 -6.91 -17.49 -13.30
CA GLY A 404 -8.09 -18.13 -13.87
C GLY A 404 -7.92 -18.50 -15.35
N LYS A 405 -8.96 -18.25 -16.11
CA LYS A 405 -8.92 -18.39 -17.57
C LYS A 405 -8.20 -17.20 -18.16
N GLN A 406 -7.08 -17.47 -18.84
CA GLN A 406 -6.35 -16.44 -19.55
C GLN A 406 -7.25 -15.71 -20.54
N TRP A 407 -7.25 -14.37 -20.44
CA TRP A 407 -7.93 -13.52 -21.39
C TRP A 407 -7.31 -13.67 -22.79
N ASP A 408 -8.16 -13.81 -23.78
CA ASP A 408 -7.82 -13.76 -25.18
C ASP A 408 -8.45 -12.50 -25.80
N GLU A 409 -7.92 -12.05 -26.92
CA GLU A 409 -8.38 -10.84 -27.58
C GLU A 409 -9.66 -11.10 -28.42
N ASP A 410 -10.64 -11.83 -27.87
CA ASP A 410 -11.94 -12.04 -28.54
C ASP A 410 -12.66 -10.70 -28.69
N PRO A 411 -12.92 -10.21 -29.90
CA PRO A 411 -13.58 -8.93 -30.12
C PRO A 411 -15.02 -8.86 -29.61
N ASN A 412 -15.66 -9.98 -29.32
CA ASN A 412 -16.98 -10.05 -28.70
C ASN A 412 -16.93 -10.16 -27.17
N GLY A 413 -15.73 -10.29 -26.60
CA GLY A 413 -15.49 -10.39 -25.19
C GLY A 413 -15.21 -9.04 -24.52
N TYR A 414 -14.72 -9.16 -23.29
CA TYR A 414 -14.32 -8.02 -22.47
C TYR A 414 -12.97 -7.43 -22.94
N TRP A 415 -12.92 -6.11 -23.08
CA TRP A 415 -11.68 -5.35 -23.29
C TRP A 415 -11.36 -4.56 -22.02
N PRO A 416 -10.17 -4.72 -21.45
CA PRO A 416 -9.78 -4.02 -20.22
C PRO A 416 -9.84 -2.50 -20.35
N THR A 417 -9.31 -1.97 -21.47
CA THR A 417 -9.45 -0.54 -21.80
C THR A 417 -9.91 -0.36 -23.24
N GLU A 418 -10.74 0.65 -23.49
CA GLU A 418 -11.19 0.98 -24.86
C GLU A 418 -10.03 1.34 -25.78
N THR A 419 -8.95 1.93 -25.26
CA THR A 419 -7.77 2.33 -26.03
C THR A 419 -6.99 1.14 -26.60
N ASP A 420 -7.11 -0.03 -25.99
CA ASP A 420 -6.43 -1.26 -26.42
C ASP A 420 -7.30 -2.09 -27.37
N LYS A 421 -8.57 -1.73 -27.52
CA LYS A 421 -9.55 -2.48 -28.30
C LYS A 421 -9.24 -2.42 -29.79
N PRO A 422 -9.23 -3.55 -30.53
CA PRO A 422 -9.13 -3.53 -31.98
C PRO A 422 -10.20 -2.64 -32.62
N GLY A 423 -9.79 -1.83 -33.56
CA GLY A 423 -10.68 -0.89 -34.24
C GLY A 423 -10.87 0.44 -33.53
N PHE A 424 -10.40 0.62 -32.30
CA PHE A 424 -10.45 1.91 -31.59
C PHE A 424 -9.80 3.05 -32.44
N TRP A 425 -8.78 2.71 -33.24
CA TRP A 425 -8.04 3.65 -34.07
C TRP A 425 -8.52 3.67 -35.53
N ASP A 426 -9.56 2.92 -35.89
CA ASP A 426 -10.09 2.87 -37.28
C ASP A 426 -10.75 4.20 -37.65
N GLY A 427 -9.98 5.03 -38.29
CA GLY A 427 -10.42 6.27 -38.94
C GLY A 427 -10.32 7.56 -38.10
N GLU A 428 -10.04 7.50 -36.82
CA GLU A 428 -9.99 8.70 -35.95
C GLU A 428 -8.65 8.88 -35.23
N ARG A 429 -7.54 8.38 -35.78
CA ARG A 429 -6.23 8.80 -35.25
C ARG A 429 -6.12 10.30 -35.41
N ALA A 430 -6.20 11.03 -34.33
CA ALA A 430 -5.67 12.37 -34.30
C ALA A 430 -4.22 12.28 -34.81
N GLU A 431 -3.91 12.97 -35.90
CA GLU A 431 -2.53 13.12 -36.33
C GLU A 431 -1.70 13.58 -35.12
N PRO A 432 -0.50 13.02 -34.89
CA PRO A 432 0.36 13.49 -33.82
C PRO A 432 0.48 15.00 -33.97
N ALA A 433 0.16 15.74 -32.91
CA ALA A 433 0.30 17.18 -32.93
C ALA A 433 1.74 17.50 -33.37
N GLU A 434 1.88 18.14 -34.52
CA GLU A 434 3.18 18.60 -35.02
C GLU A 434 3.85 19.38 -33.90
N GLY A 435 4.99 18.87 -33.41
CA GLY A 435 5.82 19.61 -32.45
C GLY A 435 6.06 18.96 -31.09
N ARG A 436 5.77 17.67 -30.89
CA ARG A 436 6.26 16.94 -29.71
C ARG A 436 7.30 15.89 -30.13
N ILE A 437 8.50 16.34 -30.37
CA ILE A 437 9.74 15.56 -30.26
C ILE A 437 10.50 16.10 -29.04
#